data_ce42b23d0221e3fba43cb2f8b77e54db
#
_entry.id   ce42b23d0221e3fba43cb2f8b77e54db
#
_cell.length_a   1.000
_cell.length_b   1.000
_cell.length_c   1.000
_cell.angle_alpha   90.00
_cell.angle_beta   90.00
_cell.angle_gamma   90.00
#
_symmetry.space_group_name_H-M   'P 1'
#
loop_
_entity.id
_entity.type
_entity.pdbx_description
1 polymer ?
#
loop_
_entity_poly.entity_id
_entity_poly.type
_entity_poly.pdbx_seq_one_letter_code
_entity_poly.pdbx_strand_id
1 'polypeptide(L)'
;MRRILVAVLALLCLAGPATAGDKVNKGWQRAVLSAIDSFPDRGGYYTGGRPNELFAKTTWQGLHEAFLMTANDERPRFDPVLAQPSFCSSATYSVIIKALLIWDTKHKIQREAWINMKPRVGVTDEFNPEGLGQDDGVGFWGRANANGPGLGVLVHELKAGYSFTAYRGAKSERNRETPDERYLTDAEWCALDIWNRAVPGDLMKIFWNRNESRGSDSGAIIGCNDDKTADQEAGHSVIFMGCEGDTVTYWSSNGPGKQPELMGYSMGRCHKNDIQRVVFTRITHPERFNNARKMAPTDVNAYLSDLNGKRHSTTAEMLRQLGL
;
A
#
# COMPACT_ATOMS: atom_id res chain seq x y z
N MET A 1 -10.94 25.92 -19.79
CA MET A 1 -9.78 25.44 -19.02
C MET A 1 -9.62 26.32 -17.78
N ARG A 2 -10.19 25.94 -16.64
CA ARG A 2 -9.98 26.66 -15.37
C ARG A 2 -9.02 25.81 -14.53
N ARG A 3 -7.79 26.28 -14.38
CA ARG A 3 -6.81 25.74 -13.44
C ARG A 3 -7.31 26.09 -12.04
N ILE A 4 -7.78 25.09 -11.28
CA ILE A 4 -8.05 25.24 -9.87
C ILE A 4 -6.69 25.15 -9.18
N LEU A 5 -6.22 26.29 -8.74
CA LEU A 5 -5.04 26.41 -7.88
C LEU A 5 -5.44 25.87 -6.50
N VAL A 6 -5.11 24.62 -6.20
CA VAL A 6 -5.24 24.10 -4.84
C VAL A 6 -4.08 24.68 -4.03
N ALA A 7 -4.36 25.73 -3.29
CA ALA A 7 -3.42 26.26 -2.31
C ALA A 7 -3.27 25.23 -1.19
N VAL A 8 -2.15 24.53 -1.18
CA VAL A 8 -1.72 23.71 -0.04
C VAL A 8 -1.37 24.67 1.09
N LEU A 9 -2.32 24.90 1.98
CA LEU A 9 -2.08 25.59 3.24
C LEU A 9 -1.22 24.64 4.10
N ALA A 10 0.08 24.89 4.16
CA ALA A 10 0.98 24.24 5.11
C ALA A 10 0.64 24.73 6.52
N LEU A 11 -0.31 24.09 7.19
CA LEU A 11 -0.50 24.26 8.62
C LEU A 11 0.70 23.59 9.31
N LEU A 12 1.52 24.40 9.94
CA LEU A 12 2.53 23.97 10.90
C LEU A 12 1.80 23.31 12.09
N CYS A 13 1.56 22.02 12.01
CA CYS A 13 1.25 21.22 13.19
C CYS A 13 2.49 21.26 14.10
N LEU A 14 2.33 21.76 15.30
CA LEU A 14 3.31 21.66 16.38
C LEU A 14 3.57 20.18 16.64
N ALA A 15 4.56 19.62 15.97
CA ALA A 15 5.03 18.27 16.19
C ALA A 15 5.63 18.22 17.60
N GLY A 16 5.08 17.39 18.46
CA GLY A 16 5.76 16.99 19.69
C GLY A 16 7.15 16.42 19.37
N PRO A 17 8.04 16.31 20.35
CA PRO A 17 9.42 15.90 20.12
C PRO A 17 9.44 14.51 19.48
N ALA A 18 9.93 14.42 18.25
CA ALA A 18 10.17 13.15 17.57
C ALA A 18 11.14 12.31 18.42
N THR A 19 10.73 11.09 18.75
CA THR A 19 11.61 10.14 19.42
C THR A 19 12.81 9.84 18.52
N ALA A 20 13.98 9.60 19.09
CA ALA A 20 15.29 9.50 18.42
C ALA A 20 15.41 8.42 17.30
N GLY A 21 14.31 7.79 16.88
CA GLY A 21 14.24 6.72 15.88
C GLY A 21 13.60 7.09 14.55
N ASP A 22 12.86 8.19 14.45
CA ASP A 22 11.99 8.45 13.29
C ASP A 22 12.66 9.26 12.19
N LYS A 23 13.72 8.71 11.59
CA LYS A 23 14.40 9.35 10.45
C LYS A 23 13.44 9.38 9.24
N VAL A 24 13.11 10.58 8.78
CA VAL A 24 12.37 10.83 7.55
C VAL A 24 13.34 11.16 6.43
N ASN A 25 13.30 10.38 5.34
CA ASN A 25 14.02 10.74 4.12
C ASN A 25 13.21 11.79 3.34
N LYS A 26 13.55 13.06 3.53
CA LYS A 26 12.84 14.20 2.91
C LYS A 26 12.88 14.19 1.39
N GLY A 27 13.96 13.63 0.80
CA GLY A 27 14.07 13.46 -0.65
C GLY A 27 13.06 12.44 -1.17
N TRP A 28 12.96 11.30 -0.47
CA TRP A 28 11.98 10.27 -0.78
C TRP A 28 10.53 10.77 -0.58
N GLN A 29 10.26 11.41 0.56
CA GLN A 29 8.93 11.95 0.84
C GLN A 29 8.45 12.90 -0.27
N ARG A 30 9.31 13.83 -0.72
CA ARG A 30 8.99 14.72 -1.85
C ARG A 30 8.74 13.94 -3.13
N ALA A 31 9.53 12.91 -3.40
CA ALA A 31 9.35 12.08 -4.59
C ALA A 31 7.99 11.35 -4.60
N VAL A 32 7.55 10.83 -3.44
CA VAL A 32 6.23 10.20 -3.29
C VAL A 32 5.11 11.20 -3.56
N LEU A 33 5.16 12.39 -2.94
CA LEU A 33 4.13 13.41 -3.15
C LEU A 33 4.09 13.90 -4.59
N SER A 34 5.26 14.14 -5.21
CA SER A 34 5.35 14.50 -6.64
C SER A 34 4.88 13.37 -7.55
N ALA A 35 5.08 12.11 -7.16
CA ALA A 35 4.53 10.98 -7.90
C ALA A 35 3.00 11.03 -7.89
N ILE A 36 2.38 11.20 -6.72
CA ILE A 36 0.92 11.31 -6.58
C ILE A 36 0.36 12.41 -7.47
N ASP A 37 0.99 13.60 -7.49
CA ASP A 37 0.56 14.73 -8.32
C ASP A 37 0.57 14.43 -9.85
N SER A 38 1.27 13.39 -10.28
CA SER A 38 1.34 12.96 -11.68
C SER A 38 0.25 11.98 -12.09
N PHE A 39 -0.53 11.46 -11.14
CA PHE A 39 -1.61 10.52 -11.43
C PHE A 39 -2.88 11.27 -11.87
N PRO A 40 -3.60 10.73 -12.85
CA PRO A 40 -4.90 11.28 -13.21
C PRO A 40 -5.90 11.04 -12.08
N ASP A 41 -6.97 11.84 -12.06
CA ASP A 41 -8.10 11.57 -11.18
C ASP A 41 -8.90 10.37 -11.69
N ARG A 42 -9.37 9.51 -10.78
CA ARG A 42 -10.23 8.36 -11.08
C ARG A 42 -9.58 7.29 -11.95
N GLY A 43 -10.17 6.96 -13.11
CA GLY A 43 -9.66 5.98 -14.08
C GLY A 43 -10.16 4.55 -13.88
N GLY A 44 -11.16 4.37 -13.02
CA GLY A 44 -11.82 3.10 -12.74
C GLY A 44 -11.18 2.29 -11.60
N TYR A 45 -12.04 1.61 -10.85
CA TYR A 45 -11.64 0.65 -9.82
C TYR A 45 -12.05 -0.76 -10.27
N TYR A 46 -11.06 -1.66 -10.41
CA TYR A 46 -11.33 -3.00 -10.91
C TYR A 46 -10.41 -4.05 -10.29
N THR A 47 -11.02 -5.12 -9.76
CA THR A 47 -10.32 -6.25 -9.14
C THR A 47 -10.56 -7.57 -9.87
N GLY A 48 -11.26 -7.53 -11.00
CA GLY A 48 -11.57 -8.75 -11.78
C GLY A 48 -10.36 -9.25 -12.56
N GLY A 49 -10.19 -10.57 -12.60
CA GLY A 49 -9.08 -11.23 -13.30
C GLY A 49 -9.25 -11.31 -14.83
N ARG A 50 -10.35 -10.79 -15.41
CA ARG A 50 -10.61 -10.80 -16.86
C ARG A 50 -11.24 -9.47 -17.26
N PRO A 51 -10.99 -8.97 -18.49
CA PRO A 51 -11.73 -7.82 -19.04
C PRO A 51 -13.25 -8.05 -19.01
N ASN A 52 -14.00 -6.97 -18.93
CA ASN A 52 -15.46 -6.99 -18.96
C ASN A 52 -16.00 -5.81 -19.78
N GLU A 53 -17.34 -5.63 -19.80
CA GLU A 53 -17.98 -4.56 -20.57
C GLU A 53 -17.57 -3.14 -20.15
N LEU A 54 -17.20 -2.92 -18.86
CA LEU A 54 -16.78 -1.63 -18.35
C LEU A 54 -15.27 -1.40 -18.52
N PHE A 55 -14.48 -2.47 -18.51
CA PHE A 55 -13.03 -2.39 -18.54
C PHE A 55 -12.44 -3.33 -19.60
N ALA A 56 -11.87 -2.75 -20.66
CA ALA A 56 -11.27 -3.47 -21.77
C ALA A 56 -10.00 -4.25 -21.37
N LYS A 57 -9.43 -3.98 -20.20
CA LYS A 57 -8.28 -4.67 -19.62
C LYS A 57 -8.40 -4.80 -18.11
N THR A 58 -7.67 -5.75 -17.56
CA THR A 58 -7.55 -5.91 -16.11
C THR A 58 -6.59 -4.88 -15.53
N THR A 59 -6.65 -4.66 -14.22
CA THR A 59 -5.66 -3.84 -13.49
C THR A 59 -4.23 -4.36 -13.66
N TRP A 60 -4.05 -5.69 -13.68
CA TRP A 60 -2.73 -6.32 -13.88
C TRP A 60 -2.15 -5.98 -15.25
N GLN A 61 -2.98 -6.09 -16.31
CA GLN A 61 -2.57 -5.70 -17.68
C GLN A 61 -2.23 -4.21 -17.75
N GLY A 62 -3.08 -3.35 -17.19
CA GLY A 62 -2.81 -1.90 -17.15
C GLY A 62 -1.50 -1.57 -16.43
N LEU A 63 -1.25 -2.21 -15.29
CA LEU A 63 -0.01 -1.99 -14.54
C LEU A 63 1.24 -2.46 -15.31
N HIS A 64 1.14 -3.59 -16.01
CA HIS A 64 2.21 -4.10 -16.86
C HIS A 64 2.51 -3.15 -18.02
N GLU A 65 1.48 -2.68 -18.71
CA GLU A 65 1.59 -1.72 -19.81
C GLU A 65 2.17 -0.37 -19.38
N ALA A 66 1.85 0.07 -18.16
CA ALA A 66 2.34 1.33 -17.60
C ALA A 66 3.86 1.32 -17.35
N PHE A 67 4.45 0.14 -17.16
CA PHE A 67 5.88 -0.03 -16.91
C PHE A 67 6.63 -0.17 -18.25
N LEU A 68 6.90 0.97 -18.88
CA LEU A 68 7.50 1.07 -20.20
C LEU A 68 9.02 0.87 -20.12
N MET A 69 9.50 -0.29 -20.56
CA MET A 69 10.91 -0.65 -20.60
C MET A 69 11.16 -1.61 -21.76
N THR A 70 12.22 -1.40 -22.51
CA THR A 70 12.71 -2.28 -23.58
C THR A 70 14.06 -2.90 -23.22
N ALA A 71 14.51 -3.88 -24.01
CA ALA A 71 15.82 -4.52 -23.82
C ALA A 71 17.00 -3.54 -23.80
N ASN A 72 16.86 -2.39 -24.44
CA ASN A 72 17.93 -1.38 -24.53
C ASN A 72 17.84 -0.29 -23.45
N ASP A 73 16.78 -0.29 -22.64
CA ASP A 73 16.59 0.73 -21.61
C ASP A 73 17.31 0.34 -20.31
N GLU A 74 18.10 1.25 -19.76
CA GLU A 74 18.73 1.10 -18.43
C GLU A 74 17.71 1.28 -17.28
N ARG A 75 16.63 2.03 -17.55
CA ARG A 75 15.56 2.28 -16.59
C ARG A 75 14.22 2.46 -17.28
N PRO A 76 13.11 2.12 -16.62
CA PRO A 76 11.79 2.29 -17.21
C PRO A 76 11.35 3.75 -17.24
N ARG A 77 10.31 3.98 -18.03
CA ARG A 77 9.35 5.07 -17.82
C ARG A 77 8.09 4.48 -17.21
N PHE A 78 7.35 5.26 -16.48
CA PHE A 78 6.08 4.84 -15.91
C PHE A 78 4.99 5.83 -16.29
N ASP A 79 3.95 5.35 -16.94
CA ASP A 79 2.79 6.15 -17.35
C ASP A 79 1.57 5.79 -16.45
N PRO A 80 1.18 6.67 -15.52
CA PRO A 80 0.05 6.43 -14.63
C PRO A 80 -1.30 6.28 -15.35
N VAL A 81 -1.44 6.83 -16.57
CA VAL A 81 -2.67 6.71 -17.37
C VAL A 81 -2.84 5.27 -17.86
N LEU A 82 -1.77 4.63 -18.28
CA LEU A 82 -1.80 3.24 -18.71
C LEU A 82 -2.06 2.27 -17.56
N ALA A 83 -1.76 2.65 -16.33
CA ALA A 83 -1.99 1.83 -15.12
C ALA A 83 -3.47 1.76 -14.69
N GLN A 84 -4.39 2.19 -15.53
CA GLN A 84 -5.83 2.13 -15.30
C GLN A 84 -6.45 0.95 -16.07
N PRO A 85 -7.53 0.34 -15.53
CA PRO A 85 -8.13 0.57 -14.21
C PRO A 85 -7.18 0.12 -13.09
N SER A 86 -7.50 0.48 -11.84
CA SER A 86 -6.61 0.22 -10.71
C SER A 86 -7.37 -0.31 -9.49
N PHE A 87 -6.64 -0.84 -8.53
CA PHE A 87 -7.12 -1.09 -7.16
C PHE A 87 -6.04 -0.66 -6.16
N CYS A 88 -6.31 -0.76 -4.88
CA CYS A 88 -5.48 -0.11 -3.86
C CYS A 88 -3.99 -0.53 -3.89
N SER A 89 -3.69 -1.83 -4.01
CA SER A 89 -2.29 -2.30 -4.05
C SER A 89 -1.59 -1.85 -5.33
N SER A 90 -2.27 -1.90 -6.49
CA SER A 90 -1.69 -1.45 -7.75
C SER A 90 -1.40 0.05 -7.75
N ALA A 91 -2.29 0.85 -7.15
CA ALA A 91 -2.11 2.29 -7.01
C ALA A 91 -0.89 2.64 -6.14
N THR A 92 -0.80 2.03 -4.95
CA THR A 92 0.35 2.26 -4.05
C THR A 92 1.66 1.76 -4.65
N TYR A 93 1.63 0.62 -5.34
CA TYR A 93 2.79 0.13 -6.09
C TYR A 93 3.23 1.10 -7.19
N SER A 94 2.29 1.58 -7.98
CA SER A 94 2.53 2.55 -9.06
C SER A 94 3.18 3.84 -8.53
N VAL A 95 2.71 4.33 -7.38
CA VAL A 95 3.32 5.49 -6.71
C VAL A 95 4.75 5.19 -6.31
N ILE A 96 5.05 4.01 -5.76
CA ILE A 96 6.43 3.63 -5.39
C ILE A 96 7.33 3.63 -6.62
N ILE A 97 6.92 2.98 -7.71
CA ILE A 97 7.71 2.94 -8.96
C ILE A 97 7.96 4.36 -9.49
N LYS A 98 6.91 5.18 -9.56
CA LYS A 98 7.03 6.57 -10.02
C LYS A 98 7.92 7.41 -9.11
N ALA A 99 7.78 7.24 -7.79
CA ALA A 99 8.61 7.93 -6.80
C ALA A 99 10.08 7.51 -6.90
N LEU A 100 10.36 6.22 -7.11
CA LEU A 100 11.73 5.73 -7.36
C LEU A 100 12.32 6.39 -8.61
N LEU A 101 11.56 6.50 -9.69
CA LEU A 101 12.00 7.17 -10.92
C LEU A 101 12.29 8.65 -10.71
N ILE A 102 11.49 9.35 -9.88
CA ILE A 102 11.72 10.76 -9.53
C ILE A 102 12.94 10.91 -8.61
N TRP A 103 13.07 10.01 -7.61
CA TRP A 103 14.12 10.08 -6.61
C TRP A 103 15.50 9.67 -7.18
N ASP A 104 15.54 8.65 -8.03
CA ASP A 104 16.78 8.03 -8.53
C ASP A 104 17.39 8.82 -9.71
N THR A 105 17.66 10.10 -9.50
CA THR A 105 18.29 10.96 -10.51
C THR A 105 19.73 10.59 -10.82
N LYS A 106 20.38 9.80 -9.96
CA LYS A 106 21.78 9.36 -10.09
C LYS A 106 21.92 7.92 -10.55
N HIS A 107 20.84 7.29 -11.02
CA HIS A 107 20.81 5.93 -11.55
C HIS A 107 21.46 4.89 -10.61
N LYS A 108 21.13 4.97 -9.32
CA LYS A 108 21.63 4.04 -8.30
C LYS A 108 20.93 2.69 -8.34
N ILE A 109 19.71 2.66 -8.89
CA ILE A 109 18.95 1.43 -9.07
C ILE A 109 19.35 0.84 -10.41
N GLN A 110 19.92 -0.35 -10.37
CA GLN A 110 20.44 -1.05 -11.53
C GLN A 110 19.30 -1.62 -12.39
N ARG A 111 19.60 -1.84 -13.65
CA ARG A 111 18.66 -2.34 -14.66
C ARG A 111 17.96 -3.64 -14.22
N GLU A 112 18.71 -4.59 -13.66
CA GLU A 112 18.18 -5.88 -13.19
C GLU A 112 17.14 -5.71 -12.07
N ALA A 113 17.32 -4.72 -11.21
CA ALA A 113 16.33 -4.40 -10.19
C ALA A 113 15.04 -3.88 -10.82
N TRP A 114 15.14 -3.02 -11.84
CA TRP A 114 13.97 -2.54 -12.58
C TRP A 114 13.23 -3.66 -13.30
N ILE A 115 13.96 -4.58 -13.93
CA ILE A 115 13.38 -5.77 -14.58
C ILE A 115 12.60 -6.61 -13.58
N ASN A 116 13.15 -6.85 -12.38
CA ASN A 116 12.45 -7.64 -11.35
C ASN A 116 11.27 -6.89 -10.70
N MET A 117 11.29 -5.56 -10.71
CA MET A 117 10.16 -4.74 -10.30
C MET A 117 9.05 -4.66 -11.36
N LYS A 118 9.31 -4.98 -12.63
CA LYS A 118 8.26 -5.01 -13.65
C LYS A 118 7.22 -6.08 -13.29
N PRO A 119 5.93 -5.73 -13.20
CA PRO A 119 4.88 -6.68 -12.86
C PRO A 119 4.78 -7.79 -13.90
N ARG A 120 4.89 -9.05 -13.48
CA ARG A 120 4.65 -10.23 -14.32
C ARG A 120 3.21 -10.69 -14.10
N VAL A 121 2.41 -10.54 -15.13
CA VAL A 121 0.94 -10.69 -15.03
C VAL A 121 0.39 -11.72 -16.03
N GLY A 122 1.20 -12.71 -16.39
CA GLY A 122 0.82 -13.72 -17.36
C GLY A 122 0.91 -13.24 -18.81
N VAL A 123 1.53 -12.08 -19.06
CA VAL A 123 1.77 -11.54 -20.39
C VAL A 123 3.18 -11.90 -20.84
N THR A 124 3.29 -12.46 -22.05
CA THR A 124 4.59 -12.76 -22.66
C THR A 124 5.20 -11.50 -23.23
N ASP A 125 6.42 -11.16 -22.81
CA ASP A 125 7.25 -10.11 -23.38
C ASP A 125 8.75 -10.49 -23.30
N GLU A 126 9.63 -9.60 -23.70
CA GLU A 126 11.08 -9.83 -23.70
C GLU A 126 11.69 -10.05 -22.32
N PHE A 127 11.02 -9.61 -21.23
CA PHE A 127 11.43 -9.83 -19.83
C PHE A 127 10.67 -10.97 -19.16
N ASN A 128 9.65 -11.50 -19.83
CA ASN A 128 8.79 -12.58 -19.35
C ASN A 128 8.44 -13.54 -20.49
N PRO A 129 9.44 -14.17 -21.14
CA PRO A 129 9.20 -15.01 -22.33
C PRO A 129 8.33 -16.22 -22.06
N GLU A 130 8.24 -16.67 -20.81
CA GLU A 130 7.42 -17.80 -20.38
C GLU A 130 5.98 -17.40 -20.01
N GLY A 131 5.66 -16.10 -20.02
CA GLY A 131 4.35 -15.61 -19.63
C GLY A 131 4.01 -15.87 -18.15
N LEU A 132 5.00 -15.83 -17.26
CA LEU A 132 4.79 -16.08 -15.83
C LEU A 132 3.85 -15.03 -15.24
N GLY A 133 2.93 -15.47 -14.39
CA GLY A 133 2.17 -14.61 -13.46
C GLY A 133 2.86 -14.58 -12.09
N GLN A 134 2.65 -13.49 -11.37
CA GLN A 134 3.06 -13.37 -9.97
C GLN A 134 1.81 -13.25 -9.12
N ASP A 135 1.38 -14.39 -8.59
CA ASP A 135 0.34 -14.45 -7.58
C ASP A 135 0.83 -13.83 -6.26
N ASP A 136 -0.09 -13.62 -5.32
CA ASP A 136 0.21 -13.03 -4.01
C ASP A 136 1.38 -13.77 -3.33
N GLY A 137 2.36 -13.01 -2.90
CA GLY A 137 3.59 -13.51 -2.28
C GLY A 137 4.70 -13.93 -3.25
N VAL A 138 4.45 -14.02 -4.56
CA VAL A 138 5.42 -14.49 -5.55
C VAL A 138 6.14 -13.34 -6.24
N GLY A 139 7.45 -13.40 -6.29
CA GLY A 139 8.29 -12.37 -6.89
C GLY A 139 8.11 -11.00 -6.24
N PHE A 140 8.47 -9.96 -6.95
CA PHE A 140 8.40 -8.60 -6.42
C PHE A 140 6.95 -8.07 -6.40
N TRP A 141 6.26 -8.16 -7.53
CA TRP A 141 4.88 -7.68 -7.64
C TRP A 141 3.93 -8.46 -6.75
N GLY A 142 4.01 -9.77 -6.70
CA GLY A 142 3.13 -10.58 -5.87
C GLY A 142 3.27 -10.26 -4.37
N ARG A 143 4.47 -9.90 -3.89
CA ARG A 143 4.64 -9.42 -2.51
C ARG A 143 3.96 -8.07 -2.30
N ALA A 144 4.10 -7.16 -3.26
CA ALA A 144 3.47 -5.84 -3.19
C ALA A 144 1.94 -5.90 -3.26
N ASN A 145 1.41 -6.84 -4.04
CA ASN A 145 -0.02 -7.04 -4.24
C ASN A 145 -0.70 -7.80 -3.10
N ALA A 146 0.05 -8.60 -2.36
CA ALA A 146 -0.50 -9.54 -1.38
C ALA A 146 -1.40 -8.87 -0.33
N ASN A 147 -2.34 -9.64 0.16
CA ASN A 147 -3.13 -9.33 1.34
C ASN A 147 -2.24 -9.11 2.57
N GLY A 148 -2.83 -8.68 3.67
CA GLY A 148 -2.07 -8.34 4.87
C GLY A 148 -1.17 -7.12 4.66
N PRO A 149 0.01 -7.07 5.33
CA PRO A 149 0.92 -5.94 5.25
C PRO A 149 1.85 -5.94 4.02
N GLY A 150 1.49 -6.61 2.93
CA GLY A 150 2.29 -6.93 1.75
C GLY A 150 3.46 -5.99 1.43
N LEU A 151 3.19 -4.72 1.13
CA LEU A 151 4.24 -3.72 0.89
C LEU A 151 5.17 -3.50 2.10
N GLY A 152 4.65 -3.63 3.33
CA GLY A 152 5.47 -3.53 4.55
C GLY A 152 6.47 -4.67 4.63
N VAL A 153 6.06 -5.89 4.30
CA VAL A 153 6.93 -7.06 4.24
C VAL A 153 7.98 -6.88 3.16
N LEU A 154 7.59 -6.46 1.97
CA LEU A 154 8.52 -6.19 0.87
C LEU A 154 9.60 -5.17 1.27
N VAL A 155 9.21 -4.05 1.90
CA VAL A 155 10.14 -3.02 2.37
C VAL A 155 11.10 -3.57 3.42
N HIS A 156 10.62 -4.44 4.32
CA HIS A 156 11.46 -5.14 5.30
C HIS A 156 12.46 -6.09 4.62
N GLU A 157 12.02 -6.96 3.71
CA GLU A 157 12.89 -7.88 2.96
C GLU A 157 13.99 -7.14 2.18
N LEU A 158 13.66 -6.02 1.57
CA LEU A 158 14.61 -5.16 0.87
C LEU A 158 15.51 -4.36 1.81
N LYS A 159 15.20 -4.32 3.11
CA LYS A 159 15.83 -3.45 4.11
C LYS A 159 15.74 -1.95 3.73
N ALA A 160 14.69 -1.58 3.02
CA ALA A 160 14.50 -0.23 2.48
C ALA A 160 13.89 0.76 3.48
N GLY A 161 13.43 0.25 4.62
CA GLY A 161 12.79 1.04 5.65
C GLY A 161 12.37 0.20 6.84
N TYR A 162 11.38 0.68 7.55
CA TYR A 162 10.82 0.01 8.72
C TYR A 162 9.32 0.24 8.80
N SER A 163 8.64 -0.66 9.53
CA SER A 163 7.22 -0.54 9.81
C SER A 163 6.96 -0.24 11.29
N PHE A 164 5.79 0.30 11.58
CA PHE A 164 5.24 0.45 12.91
C PHE A 164 3.73 0.26 12.84
N THR A 165 3.14 -0.30 13.87
CA THR A 165 1.75 -0.76 13.83
C THR A 165 1.05 -0.51 15.15
N ALA A 166 -0.27 -0.40 15.07
CA ALA A 166 -1.15 -0.47 16.23
C ALA A 166 -2.33 -1.36 15.92
N TYR A 167 -2.78 -2.08 16.93
CA TYR A 167 -3.95 -2.93 16.91
C TYR A 167 -4.89 -2.52 18.03
N ARG A 168 -6.16 -2.33 17.69
CA ARG A 168 -7.15 -1.85 18.65
C ARG A 168 -7.57 -2.89 19.68
N GLY A 169 -7.26 -4.16 19.44
CA GLY A 169 -7.73 -5.28 20.21
C GLY A 169 -9.06 -5.81 19.71
N ALA A 170 -9.47 -6.99 20.17
CA ALA A 170 -10.77 -7.57 19.87
C ALA A 170 -11.84 -7.09 20.86
N LYS A 171 -13.08 -6.87 20.40
CA LYS A 171 -14.19 -6.48 21.31
C LYS A 171 -14.47 -7.52 22.39
N SER A 172 -14.22 -8.80 22.10
CA SER A 172 -14.28 -9.90 23.06
C SER A 172 -13.24 -9.77 24.18
N GLU A 173 -12.21 -8.96 23.99
CA GLU A 173 -11.10 -8.77 24.93
C GLU A 173 -11.27 -7.54 25.83
N ARG A 174 -12.38 -6.81 25.71
CA ARG A 174 -12.66 -5.61 26.52
C ARG A 174 -12.48 -5.77 28.01
N ASN A 175 -12.70 -6.98 28.52
CA ASN A 175 -12.65 -7.31 29.94
C ASN A 175 -11.34 -8.00 30.35
N ARG A 176 -10.34 -8.09 29.47
CA ARG A 176 -9.04 -8.66 29.85
C ARG A 176 -8.24 -7.69 30.70
N GLU A 177 -7.64 -8.21 31.75
CA GLU A 177 -6.89 -7.41 32.74
C GLU A 177 -5.51 -6.96 32.24
N THR A 178 -4.98 -7.56 31.18
CA THR A 178 -3.67 -7.24 30.62
C THR A 178 -3.78 -6.05 29.66
N PRO A 179 -3.08 -4.92 29.91
CA PRO A 179 -3.20 -3.70 29.11
C PRO A 179 -2.91 -3.90 27.63
N ASP A 180 -2.00 -4.81 27.29
CA ASP A 180 -1.52 -5.02 25.92
C ASP A 180 -2.45 -5.87 25.06
N GLU A 181 -3.47 -6.50 25.68
CA GLU A 181 -4.42 -7.40 25.03
C GLU A 181 -5.86 -6.89 25.05
N ARG A 182 -6.12 -5.80 25.77
CA ARG A 182 -7.47 -5.25 25.88
C ARG A 182 -7.89 -4.47 24.66
N TYR A 183 -9.17 -4.45 24.37
CA TYR A 183 -9.74 -3.58 23.35
C TYR A 183 -9.65 -2.11 23.80
N LEU A 184 -9.01 -1.28 23.00
CA LEU A 184 -8.92 0.16 23.23
C LEU A 184 -10.26 0.85 22.95
N THR A 185 -10.66 1.73 23.86
CA THR A 185 -11.81 2.62 23.64
C THR A 185 -11.53 3.56 22.46
N ASP A 186 -12.56 4.21 21.94
CA ASP A 186 -12.44 5.16 20.85
C ASP A 186 -11.47 6.29 21.18
N ALA A 187 -11.55 6.82 22.40
CA ALA A 187 -10.67 7.90 22.86
C ALA A 187 -9.21 7.44 22.97
N GLU A 188 -8.95 6.26 23.55
CA GLU A 188 -7.61 5.70 23.67
C GLU A 188 -7.01 5.40 22.30
N TRP A 189 -7.79 4.80 21.40
CA TRP A 189 -7.36 4.53 20.04
C TRP A 189 -7.00 5.79 19.25
N CYS A 190 -7.88 6.79 19.32
CA CYS A 190 -7.63 8.07 18.65
C CYS A 190 -6.44 8.85 19.22
N ALA A 191 -6.15 8.65 20.52
CA ALA A 191 -5.03 9.33 21.22
C ALA A 191 -3.67 8.65 21.04
N LEU A 192 -3.60 7.48 20.37
CA LEU A 192 -2.32 6.78 20.18
C LEU A 192 -1.32 7.66 19.41
N ASP A 193 -0.08 7.65 19.86
CA ASP A 193 1.02 8.41 19.25
C ASP A 193 1.33 7.97 17.82
N ILE A 194 0.94 6.77 17.44
CA ILE A 194 1.16 6.24 16.09
C ILE A 194 0.66 7.19 15.00
N TRP A 195 -0.43 7.91 15.25
CA TRP A 195 -1.02 8.85 14.30
C TRP A 195 -0.15 10.11 14.12
N ASN A 196 0.60 10.50 15.16
CA ASN A 196 1.52 11.63 15.12
C ASN A 196 2.89 11.24 14.54
N ARG A 197 3.28 9.97 14.67
CA ARG A 197 4.54 9.46 14.10
C ARG A 197 4.49 9.34 12.59
N ALA A 198 3.32 9.07 12.02
CA ALA A 198 3.14 8.96 10.58
C ALA A 198 3.33 10.32 9.91
N VAL A 199 3.97 10.33 8.75
CA VAL A 199 4.17 11.54 7.96
C VAL A 199 3.62 11.35 6.54
N PRO A 200 3.16 12.42 5.87
CA PRO A 200 2.72 12.34 4.48
C PRO A 200 3.74 11.64 3.60
N GLY A 201 3.29 10.66 2.82
CA GLY A 201 4.15 9.82 1.98
C GLY A 201 4.55 8.47 2.61
N ASP A 202 4.23 8.22 3.87
CA ASP A 202 4.33 6.86 4.44
C ASP A 202 3.30 5.94 3.75
N LEU A 203 3.69 4.71 3.49
CA LEU A 203 2.74 3.66 3.11
C LEU A 203 1.89 3.32 4.31
N MET A 204 0.60 3.13 4.10
CA MET A 204 -0.32 2.76 5.16
C MET A 204 -1.19 1.60 4.71
N LYS A 205 -1.27 0.58 5.54
CA LYS A 205 -2.26 -0.50 5.40
C LYS A 205 -3.32 -0.32 6.45
N ILE A 206 -4.56 -0.17 6.01
CA ILE A 206 -5.74 -0.06 6.85
C ILE A 206 -6.40 -1.42 6.92
N PHE A 207 -6.71 -1.89 8.14
CA PHE A 207 -7.60 -3.00 8.38
C PHE A 207 -8.85 -2.45 9.05
N TRP A 208 -9.99 -2.61 8.39
CA TRP A 208 -11.21 -1.95 8.80
C TRP A 208 -11.84 -2.57 10.04
N ASN A 209 -12.40 -1.73 10.88
CA ASN A 209 -13.25 -2.15 11.99
C ASN A 209 -14.62 -2.59 11.48
N ARG A 210 -14.84 -3.87 11.33
CA ARG A 210 -16.09 -4.42 10.79
C ARG A 210 -17.35 -4.10 11.59
N ASN A 211 -17.20 -3.95 12.88
CA ASN A 211 -18.34 -3.70 13.75
C ASN A 211 -18.87 -2.27 13.64
N GLU A 212 -18.11 -1.40 12.98
CA GLU A 212 -18.42 0.01 12.84
C GLU A 212 -18.39 0.47 11.38
N SER A 213 -18.07 -0.42 10.42
CA SER A 213 -18.08 -0.08 9.01
C SER A 213 -19.48 0.42 8.61
N ARG A 214 -19.62 1.70 8.61
CA ARG A 214 -20.78 2.40 8.09
C ARG A 214 -20.77 2.29 6.59
N GLY A 215 -21.49 1.34 6.09
CA GLY A 215 -21.69 1.19 4.67
C GLY A 215 -21.12 -0.11 4.14
N SER A 216 -21.96 -1.11 4.20
CA SER A 216 -21.85 -2.36 3.44
C SER A 216 -21.69 -2.15 1.93
N ASP A 217 -21.72 -0.91 1.47
CA ASP A 217 -21.58 -0.54 0.06
C ASP A 217 -20.14 -0.56 -0.44
N SER A 218 -19.15 -0.66 0.43
CA SER A 218 -17.73 -0.71 0.08
C SER A 218 -17.17 -2.12 -0.02
N GLY A 219 -17.98 -3.13 -0.36
CA GLY A 219 -17.54 -4.52 -0.48
C GLY A 219 -16.53 -4.85 0.60
N ALA A 220 -17.00 -4.93 1.84
CA ALA A 220 -16.20 -4.83 3.05
C ALA A 220 -14.93 -5.66 2.94
N ILE A 221 -13.85 -4.99 2.76
CA ILE A 221 -12.55 -5.57 2.90
C ILE A 221 -12.40 -5.86 4.38
N ILE A 222 -12.28 -7.11 4.66
CA ILE A 222 -12.27 -7.69 5.94
C ILE A 222 -11.08 -7.22 6.72
N GLY A 223 -11.31 -6.47 7.76
CA GLY A 223 -10.31 -6.16 8.75
C GLY A 223 -9.98 -7.37 9.60
N CYS A 224 -9.05 -7.22 10.52
CA CYS A 224 -8.81 -8.19 11.56
C CYS A 224 -10.10 -8.43 12.32
N ASN A 225 -10.53 -9.66 12.38
CA ASN A 225 -11.72 -10.01 13.12
C ASN A 225 -11.45 -10.11 14.61
N ASP A 226 -12.48 -9.86 15.37
CA ASP A 226 -12.53 -10.13 16.79
C ASP A 226 -12.41 -11.59 17.14
N ASP A 227 -12.57 -12.43 16.17
CA ASP A 227 -12.63 -13.85 16.40
C ASP A 227 -11.27 -14.44 16.24
N LYS A 228 -10.91 -15.31 17.06
CA LYS A 228 -9.65 -16.04 17.06
C LYS A 228 -9.37 -16.79 15.77
N THR A 229 -10.33 -16.76 14.87
CA THR A 229 -10.30 -17.36 13.53
C THR A 229 -10.16 -16.34 12.43
N ALA A 230 -9.96 -15.10 12.73
CA ALA A 230 -9.95 -14.10 11.79
C ALA A 230 -8.98 -14.40 10.78
N ASP A 231 -8.92 -14.53 9.75
CA ASP A 231 -8.40 -13.52 9.36
C ASP A 231 -7.64 -13.38 8.14
N GLN A 232 -8.36 -13.21 7.17
CA GLN A 232 -7.89 -12.58 5.97
C GLN A 232 -7.39 -11.20 6.35
N GLU A 233 -6.10 -11.05 6.51
CA GLU A 233 -5.49 -9.74 6.71
C GLU A 233 -5.57 -8.89 5.44
N ALA A 234 -6.75 -8.89 4.84
CA ALA A 234 -7.13 -8.03 3.75
C ALA A 234 -7.45 -6.64 4.31
N GLY A 235 -7.12 -5.63 3.57
CA GLY A 235 -7.39 -4.26 4.00
C GLY A 235 -7.25 -3.30 2.83
N HIS A 236 -7.10 -2.02 3.12
CA HIS A 236 -6.89 -0.99 2.11
C HIS A 236 -5.45 -0.52 2.10
N SER A 237 -4.76 -0.63 0.98
CA SER A 237 -3.40 -0.13 0.80
C SER A 237 -3.46 1.32 0.32
N VAL A 238 -2.84 2.23 1.06
CA VAL A 238 -2.94 3.66 0.79
C VAL A 238 -1.60 4.37 1.04
N ILE A 239 -1.48 5.59 0.57
CA ILE A 239 -0.42 6.53 0.96
C ILE A 239 -1.02 7.48 1.99
N PHE A 240 -0.43 7.54 3.17
CA PHE A 240 -0.85 8.47 4.21
C PHE A 240 -0.56 9.91 3.80
N MET A 241 -1.55 10.79 3.95
CA MET A 241 -1.45 12.20 3.57
C MET A 241 -1.56 13.15 4.77
N GLY A 242 -2.03 12.66 5.91
CA GLY A 242 -2.13 13.44 7.13
C GLY A 242 -3.29 13.02 8.02
N CYS A 243 -3.34 13.66 9.18
CA CYS A 243 -4.40 13.47 10.15
C CYS A 243 -4.82 14.83 10.72
N GLU A 244 -6.12 15.11 10.72
CA GLU A 244 -6.69 16.31 11.33
C GLU A 244 -7.74 15.87 12.36
N GLY A 245 -7.44 16.11 13.63
CA GLY A 245 -8.20 15.52 14.72
C GLY A 245 -8.25 14.00 14.59
N ASP A 246 -9.46 13.45 14.47
CA ASP A 246 -9.67 12.01 14.32
C ASP A 246 -9.91 11.57 12.87
N THR A 247 -9.75 12.49 11.93
CA THR A 247 -9.89 12.21 10.49
C THR A 247 -8.52 11.93 9.87
N VAL A 248 -8.36 10.73 9.33
CA VAL A 248 -7.21 10.31 8.53
C VAL A 248 -7.48 10.64 7.06
N THR A 249 -6.53 11.32 6.42
CA THR A 249 -6.53 11.57 4.98
C THR A 249 -5.48 10.72 4.30
N TYR A 250 -5.83 10.10 3.19
CA TYR A 250 -4.94 9.22 2.42
C TYR A 250 -5.19 9.35 0.92
N TRP A 251 -4.27 8.86 0.11
CA TRP A 251 -4.42 8.71 -1.32
C TRP A 251 -4.33 7.23 -1.72
N SER A 252 -5.17 6.80 -2.65
CA SER A 252 -5.17 5.44 -3.19
C SER A 252 -6.02 5.36 -4.45
N SER A 253 -6.18 4.16 -5.01
CA SER A 253 -7.34 3.80 -5.82
C SER A 253 -8.46 3.37 -4.90
N ASN A 254 -9.53 4.18 -4.84
CA ASN A 254 -10.66 4.02 -3.93
C ASN A 254 -11.86 3.42 -4.67
N GLY A 255 -12.47 2.41 -4.07
CA GLY A 255 -13.63 1.65 -4.56
C GLY A 255 -13.81 0.36 -3.74
N PRO A 256 -14.71 -0.56 -4.16
CA PRO A 256 -15.69 -0.36 -5.23
C PRO A 256 -16.87 0.51 -4.80
N GLY A 257 -17.41 1.27 -5.74
CA GLY A 257 -18.68 1.99 -5.59
C GLY A 257 -19.73 1.46 -6.56
N LYS A 258 -20.91 2.09 -6.59
CA LYS A 258 -21.99 1.71 -7.53
C LYS A 258 -21.62 1.93 -9.00
N GLN A 259 -20.66 2.79 -9.26
CA GLN A 259 -20.15 3.13 -10.59
C GLN A 259 -18.61 2.98 -10.56
N PRO A 260 -18.09 1.76 -10.68
CA PRO A 260 -16.67 1.49 -10.52
C PRO A 260 -15.81 2.21 -11.58
N GLU A 261 -16.36 2.52 -12.75
CA GLU A 261 -15.70 3.29 -13.80
C GLU A 261 -15.44 4.76 -13.41
N LEU A 262 -16.22 5.30 -12.48
CA LEU A 262 -16.05 6.65 -11.92
C LEU A 262 -15.17 6.69 -10.68
N MET A 263 -14.72 5.52 -10.21
CA MET A 263 -13.84 5.36 -9.05
C MET A 263 -12.36 5.35 -9.48
N GLY A 264 -11.47 4.95 -8.59
CA GLY A 264 -10.04 4.85 -8.89
C GLY A 264 -9.19 5.83 -8.10
N TYR A 265 -8.18 6.40 -8.73
CA TYR A 265 -7.22 7.28 -8.06
C TYR A 265 -7.88 8.51 -7.47
N SER A 266 -7.76 8.68 -6.18
CA SER A 266 -8.33 9.83 -5.47
C SER A 266 -7.83 9.95 -4.04
N MET A 267 -8.04 11.14 -3.46
CA MET A 267 -7.96 11.32 -2.02
C MET A 267 -9.13 10.63 -1.35
N GLY A 268 -8.84 9.92 -0.24
CA GLY A 268 -9.83 9.33 0.64
C GLY A 268 -9.73 9.88 2.05
N ARG A 269 -10.78 9.71 2.83
CA ARG A 269 -10.83 10.05 4.26
C ARG A 269 -11.57 8.97 5.02
N CYS A 270 -11.13 8.71 6.25
CA CYS A 270 -11.85 7.88 7.20
C CYS A 270 -11.63 8.40 8.61
N HIS A 271 -12.49 8.00 9.53
CA HIS A 271 -12.28 8.25 10.95
C HIS A 271 -11.33 7.20 11.51
N LYS A 272 -10.48 7.57 12.49
CA LYS A 272 -9.58 6.61 13.17
C LYS A 272 -10.34 5.39 13.72
N ASN A 273 -11.56 5.59 14.20
CA ASN A 273 -12.42 4.52 14.74
C ASN A 273 -12.93 3.52 13.68
N ASP A 274 -12.87 3.87 12.40
CA ASP A 274 -13.16 2.94 11.31
C ASP A 274 -12.03 1.92 11.12
N ILE A 275 -10.90 2.11 11.81
CA ILE A 275 -9.67 1.33 11.65
C ILE A 275 -9.50 0.42 12.88
N GLN A 276 -9.39 -0.88 12.64
CA GLN A 276 -9.13 -1.89 13.67
C GLN A 276 -7.64 -2.10 13.91
N ARG A 277 -6.87 -2.12 12.81
CA ARG A 277 -5.41 -2.19 12.81
C ARG A 277 -4.87 -1.25 11.75
N VAL A 278 -3.75 -0.66 12.05
CA VAL A 278 -2.98 0.13 11.08
C VAL A 278 -1.53 -0.34 11.06
N VAL A 279 -0.97 -0.46 9.86
CA VAL A 279 0.46 -0.65 9.65
C VAL A 279 0.96 0.52 8.81
N PHE A 280 1.85 1.31 9.37
CA PHE A 280 2.62 2.29 8.62
C PHE A 280 3.96 1.69 8.21
N THR A 281 4.40 1.98 7.02
CA THR A 281 5.72 1.59 6.53
C THR A 281 6.43 2.82 5.96
N ARG A 282 7.58 3.14 6.54
CA ARG A 282 8.41 4.29 6.14
C ARG A 282 9.62 3.82 5.37
N ILE A 283 9.77 4.31 4.15
CA ILE A 283 10.95 4.07 3.33
C ILE A 283 11.99 5.13 3.65
N THR A 284 13.10 4.72 4.26
CA THR A 284 14.21 5.59 4.66
C THR A 284 15.43 5.44 3.75
N HIS A 285 15.52 4.30 3.08
CA HIS A 285 16.63 3.89 2.22
C HIS A 285 16.13 3.46 0.83
N PRO A 286 15.58 4.39 0.01
CA PRO A 286 15.05 4.04 -1.31
C PRO A 286 16.09 3.41 -2.25
N GLU A 287 17.40 3.67 -2.07
CA GLU A 287 18.48 2.99 -2.79
C GLU A 287 18.49 1.47 -2.59
N ARG A 288 17.90 0.99 -1.50
CA ARG A 288 17.80 -0.43 -1.19
C ARG A 288 16.80 -1.19 -2.07
N PHE A 289 15.96 -0.50 -2.81
CA PHE A 289 15.17 -1.12 -3.88
C PHE A 289 16.06 -1.78 -4.94
N ASN A 290 17.32 -1.40 -5.03
CA ASN A 290 18.31 -2.12 -5.82
C ASN A 290 18.51 -3.59 -5.37
N ASN A 291 18.11 -3.96 -4.15
CA ASN A 291 18.12 -5.36 -3.70
C ASN A 291 17.10 -6.23 -4.44
N ALA A 292 16.11 -5.64 -5.13
CA ALA A 292 15.17 -6.36 -5.99
C ALA A 292 15.90 -7.22 -7.05
N ARG A 293 17.11 -6.83 -7.48
CA ARG A 293 17.94 -7.61 -8.41
C ARG A 293 18.28 -9.02 -7.93
N LYS A 294 18.21 -9.25 -6.59
CA LYS A 294 18.52 -10.55 -5.96
C LYS A 294 17.27 -11.42 -5.77
N MET A 295 16.10 -10.88 -6.06
CA MET A 295 14.83 -11.57 -5.89
C MET A 295 14.45 -12.21 -7.22
N ALA A 296 14.43 -13.53 -7.29
CA ALA A 296 13.98 -14.21 -8.49
C ALA A 296 12.47 -13.94 -8.74
N PRO A 297 12.04 -13.91 -10.00
CA PRO A 297 10.61 -13.72 -10.31
C PRO A 297 9.69 -14.76 -9.69
N THR A 298 10.23 -15.95 -9.40
CA THR A 298 9.50 -17.10 -8.83
C THR A 298 9.73 -17.29 -7.33
N ASP A 299 10.52 -16.42 -6.69
CA ASP A 299 10.72 -16.49 -5.23
C ASP A 299 9.40 -16.31 -4.49
N VAL A 300 9.11 -17.18 -3.52
CA VAL A 300 7.86 -17.19 -2.76
C VAL A 300 8.08 -16.71 -1.33
N ASN A 301 7.31 -15.73 -0.91
CA ASN A 301 7.08 -15.47 0.51
C ASN A 301 5.85 -16.28 0.94
N ALA A 302 6.07 -17.39 1.66
CA ALA A 302 5.01 -18.31 2.05
C ALA A 302 3.93 -17.66 2.91
N TYR A 303 4.30 -16.73 3.81
CA TYR A 303 3.35 -16.01 4.64
C TYR A 303 2.36 -15.20 3.80
N LEU A 304 2.87 -14.40 2.85
CA LEU A 304 2.03 -13.58 1.98
C LEU A 304 1.19 -14.42 1.01
N SER A 305 1.77 -15.50 0.49
CA SER A 305 1.06 -16.41 -0.42
C SER A 305 -0.12 -17.10 0.27
N ASP A 306 0.04 -17.47 1.53
CA ASP A 306 -1.01 -18.13 2.30
C ASP A 306 -2.14 -17.20 2.72
N LEU A 307 -1.92 -15.88 2.78
CA LEU A 307 -2.93 -14.91 3.18
C LEU A 307 -4.04 -14.67 2.14
N ASN A 308 -3.93 -15.22 0.96
CA ASN A 308 -4.95 -15.06 -0.10
C ASN A 308 -6.28 -15.79 0.19
N GLY A 309 -6.85 -15.53 1.34
CA GLY A 309 -8.15 -16.06 1.78
C GLY A 309 -8.11 -17.50 2.30
N LYS A 310 -6.93 -18.08 2.46
CA LYS A 310 -6.78 -19.48 2.86
C LYS A 310 -6.16 -19.67 4.24
N ARG A 311 -5.52 -18.65 4.78
CA ARG A 311 -4.80 -18.71 6.04
C ARG A 311 -5.19 -17.57 6.96
N HIS A 312 -5.25 -17.89 8.24
CA HIS A 312 -5.36 -16.90 9.30
C HIS A 312 -3.95 -16.44 9.71
N SER A 313 -3.77 -15.14 9.91
CA SER A 313 -2.53 -14.57 10.41
C SER A 313 -2.71 -14.16 11.87
N THR A 314 -1.78 -14.52 12.71
CA THR A 314 -1.70 -14.00 14.07
C THR A 314 -0.95 -12.67 14.08
N THR A 315 -1.23 -11.82 15.08
CA THR A 315 -0.46 -10.59 15.29
C THR A 315 1.03 -10.85 15.38
N ALA A 316 1.44 -11.91 16.09
CA ALA A 316 2.86 -12.27 16.22
C ALA A 316 3.52 -12.66 14.88
N GLU A 317 2.80 -13.37 14.01
CA GLU A 317 3.29 -13.68 12.66
C GLU A 317 3.48 -12.42 11.83
N MET A 318 2.48 -11.55 11.82
CA MET A 318 2.56 -10.29 11.10
C MET A 318 3.73 -9.42 11.59
N LEU A 319 3.87 -9.25 12.90
CA LEU A 319 4.97 -8.46 13.48
C LEU A 319 6.34 -9.03 13.06
N ARG A 320 6.53 -10.33 13.16
CA ARG A 320 7.76 -10.99 12.71
C ARG A 320 8.07 -10.74 11.24
N GLN A 321 7.07 -10.79 10.36
CA GLN A 321 7.23 -10.52 8.92
C GLN A 321 7.56 -9.04 8.62
N LEU A 322 7.18 -8.15 9.51
CA LEU A 322 7.51 -6.71 9.44
C LEU A 322 8.84 -6.37 10.12
N GLY A 323 9.48 -7.33 10.80
CA GLY A 323 10.71 -7.12 11.58
C GLY A 323 10.45 -6.37 12.89
N LEU A 324 9.31 -6.59 13.51
CA LEU A 324 8.86 -5.98 14.76
C LEU A 324 8.80 -6.99 15.89
#